data_4b0b2221e9521da4b698b52f72371ac7
#
_entry.id   4b0b2221e9521da4b698b52f72371ac7
#
_cell.length_a   1.000
_cell.length_b   1.000
_cell.length_c   1.000
_cell.angle_alpha   90.00
_cell.angle_beta   90.00
_cell.angle_gamma   90.00
#
_symmetry.space_group_name_H-M   'P 1'
#
loop_
_entity.id
_entity.type
_entity.pdbx_description
1 polymer ?
#
loop_
_entity_poly.entity_id
_entity_poly.type
_entity_poly.pdbx_seq_one_letter_code
_entity_poly.pdbx_strand_id
1 'polypeptide(L)'
;MTFDSRDPRYLATVDRLLRAQAWRERGAAELFEAAPPLVPPGRWRKIVERHVGEERAHYARVAAVWSATFGRPPAELDAWVTARLAEQPLPRVQSWLELALAQFLFDRAGRWQISEYLASTFLPYRALARAIVAEERGHEELGARLVVELCAAPDVDRAAARAAFDRWLAIALRSFGRPGGAGNAFAIAAGLKTRDSAEVTRDFLADVAPTATAAGFVLNC
;
A
#
# COMPACT_ATOMS: atom_id res chain seq x y z
N MET A 1 14.13 -22.70 14.10
CA MET A 1 14.68 -21.71 15.04
C MET A 1 13.55 -20.87 15.57
N THR A 2 13.30 -20.90 16.87
CA THR A 2 12.36 -19.95 17.52
C THR A 2 13.17 -18.69 17.82
N PHE A 3 12.84 -17.58 17.16
CA PHE A 3 13.42 -16.28 17.49
C PHE A 3 12.89 -15.80 18.84
N ASP A 4 13.78 -15.29 19.69
CA ASP A 4 13.37 -14.64 20.93
C ASP A 4 12.72 -13.28 20.56
N SER A 5 11.45 -13.14 20.94
CA SER A 5 10.70 -11.87 20.73
C SER A 5 11.27 -10.68 21.52
N ARG A 6 12.26 -10.92 22.39
CA ARG A 6 13.01 -9.89 23.14
C ARG A 6 14.31 -9.49 22.46
N ASP A 7 14.71 -10.16 21.37
CA ASP A 7 15.90 -9.79 20.59
C ASP A 7 15.76 -8.33 20.11
N PRO A 8 16.68 -7.42 20.45
CA PRO A 8 16.61 -6.03 20.02
C PRO A 8 16.54 -5.87 18.49
N ARG A 9 17.17 -6.75 17.74
CA ARG A 9 17.12 -6.75 16.26
C ARG A 9 15.73 -7.16 15.75
N TYR A 10 15.08 -8.11 16.42
CA TYR A 10 13.71 -8.51 16.10
C TYR A 10 12.76 -7.33 16.33
N LEU A 11 12.81 -6.72 17.52
CA LEU A 11 11.96 -5.57 17.87
C LEU A 11 12.22 -4.35 16.96
N ALA A 12 13.47 -4.05 16.63
CA ALA A 12 13.80 -2.98 15.68
C ALA A 12 13.25 -3.26 14.28
N THR A 13 13.19 -4.54 13.87
CA THR A 13 12.58 -4.91 12.60
C THR A 13 11.06 -4.76 12.65
N VAL A 14 10.40 -5.18 13.73
CA VAL A 14 8.96 -4.97 13.95
C VAL A 14 8.62 -3.48 13.95
N ASP A 15 9.40 -2.63 14.65
CA ASP A 15 9.20 -1.17 14.66
C ASP A 15 9.21 -0.61 13.22
N ARG A 16 10.24 -0.96 12.45
CA ARG A 16 10.37 -0.51 11.06
C ARG A 16 9.19 -0.95 10.19
N LEU A 17 8.71 -2.19 10.35
CA LEU A 17 7.59 -2.72 9.58
C LEU A 17 6.28 -2.00 9.93
N LEU A 18 5.99 -1.80 11.21
CA LEU A 18 4.79 -1.09 11.66
C LEU A 18 4.81 0.40 11.25
N ARG A 19 5.97 1.06 11.33
CA ARG A 19 6.13 2.44 10.84
C ARG A 19 5.90 2.54 9.33
N ALA A 20 6.45 1.61 8.56
CA ALA A 20 6.23 1.57 7.11
C ALA A 20 4.75 1.37 6.77
N GLN A 21 4.05 0.50 7.50
CA GLN A 21 2.61 0.31 7.33
C GLN A 21 1.84 1.59 7.70
N ALA A 22 2.13 2.20 8.85
CA ALA A 22 1.49 3.45 9.29
C ALA A 22 1.65 4.57 8.25
N TRP A 23 2.85 4.71 7.67
CA TRP A 23 3.11 5.67 6.59
C TRP A 23 2.22 5.43 5.37
N ARG A 24 2.03 4.16 4.98
CA ARG A 24 1.18 3.79 3.83
C ARG A 24 -0.28 4.13 4.07
N GLU A 25 -0.83 3.69 5.20
CA GLU A 25 -2.25 3.91 5.53
C GLU A 25 -2.58 5.40 5.63
N ARG A 26 -1.73 6.18 6.29
CA ARG A 26 -1.93 7.61 6.37
C ARG A 26 -1.75 8.29 5.02
N GLY A 27 -0.74 7.88 4.24
CA GLY A 27 -0.52 8.41 2.90
C GLY A 27 -1.69 8.12 1.96
N ALA A 28 -2.26 6.92 2.01
CA ALA A 28 -3.47 6.54 1.27
C ALA A 28 -4.67 7.40 1.70
N ALA A 29 -4.90 7.55 3.01
CA ALA A 29 -5.97 8.41 3.52
C ALA A 29 -5.86 9.86 3.01
N GLU A 30 -4.68 10.47 3.06
CA GLU A 30 -4.43 11.85 2.58
C GLU A 30 -4.62 11.96 1.06
N LEU A 31 -4.20 10.94 0.30
CA LEU A 31 -4.39 10.88 -1.15
C LEU A 31 -5.88 10.85 -1.52
N PHE A 32 -6.67 9.98 -0.90
CA PHE A 32 -8.10 9.88 -1.14
C PHE A 32 -8.87 11.10 -0.62
N GLU A 33 -8.46 11.68 0.50
CA GLU A 33 -9.06 12.91 1.06
C GLU A 33 -8.91 14.12 0.13
N ALA A 34 -7.83 14.19 -0.62
CA ALA A 34 -7.58 15.25 -1.61
C ALA A 34 -8.32 15.05 -2.94
N ALA A 35 -8.88 13.85 -3.19
CA ALA A 35 -9.43 13.46 -4.48
C ALA A 35 -10.88 13.90 -4.79
N PRO A 36 -11.80 14.19 -3.83
CA PRO A 36 -13.20 14.44 -4.12
C PRO A 36 -13.52 15.46 -5.22
N PRO A 37 -12.74 16.55 -5.42
CA PRO A 37 -12.96 17.48 -6.53
C PRO A 37 -12.83 16.85 -7.91
N LEU A 38 -12.04 15.76 -8.03
CA LEU A 38 -11.76 15.06 -9.29
C LEU A 38 -12.74 13.92 -9.57
N VAL A 39 -13.52 13.54 -8.55
CA VAL A 39 -14.41 12.37 -8.60
C VAL A 39 -15.78 12.78 -9.12
N PRO A 40 -16.34 12.07 -10.11
CA PRO A 40 -17.71 12.30 -10.56
C PRO A 40 -18.71 12.32 -9.38
N PRO A 41 -19.69 13.21 -9.39
CA PRO A 41 -20.66 13.32 -8.30
C PRO A 41 -21.52 12.06 -8.16
N GLY A 42 -22.13 11.87 -6.98
CA GLY A 42 -23.00 10.75 -6.70
C GLY A 42 -22.28 9.55 -6.08
N ARG A 43 -22.50 8.36 -6.63
CA ARG A 43 -22.02 7.09 -6.01
C ARG A 43 -20.51 7.03 -5.83
N TRP A 44 -19.76 7.56 -6.79
CA TRP A 44 -18.30 7.46 -6.76
C TRP A 44 -17.68 8.28 -5.63
N ARG A 45 -18.20 9.49 -5.42
CA ARG A 45 -17.75 10.34 -4.32
C ARG A 45 -17.99 9.68 -2.96
N LYS A 46 -19.15 9.06 -2.75
CA LYS A 46 -19.45 8.31 -1.52
C LYS A 46 -18.52 7.11 -1.32
N ILE A 47 -18.11 6.44 -2.39
CA ILE A 47 -17.15 5.34 -2.32
C ILE A 47 -15.78 5.86 -1.88
N VAL A 48 -15.29 6.94 -2.50
CA VAL A 48 -13.99 7.54 -2.13
C VAL A 48 -13.99 8.04 -0.68
N GLU A 49 -15.07 8.71 -0.24
CA GLU A 49 -15.24 9.14 1.16
C GLU A 49 -15.21 7.96 2.13
N ARG A 50 -15.80 6.82 1.77
CA ARG A 50 -15.74 5.59 2.56
C ARG A 50 -14.30 5.07 2.63
N HIS A 51 -13.56 5.03 1.51
CA HIS A 51 -12.16 4.60 1.49
C HIS A 51 -11.30 5.47 2.42
N VAL A 52 -11.49 6.79 2.44
CA VAL A 52 -10.81 7.67 3.42
C VAL A 52 -11.03 7.20 4.86
N GLY A 53 -12.28 6.84 5.19
CA GLY A 53 -12.63 6.33 6.52
C GLY A 53 -11.94 5.01 6.84
N GLU A 54 -11.90 4.11 5.87
CA GLU A 54 -11.26 2.78 5.98
C GLU A 54 -9.75 2.92 6.17
N GLU A 55 -9.05 3.74 5.37
CA GLU A 55 -7.61 4.00 5.50
C GLU A 55 -7.25 4.64 6.86
N ARG A 56 -8.06 5.59 7.32
CA ARG A 56 -7.88 6.18 8.66
C ARG A 56 -8.06 5.15 9.77
N ALA A 57 -9.00 4.20 9.62
CA ALA A 57 -9.20 3.11 10.57
C ALA A 57 -8.02 2.12 10.53
N HIS A 58 -7.47 1.84 9.34
CA HIS A 58 -6.25 1.04 9.20
C HIS A 58 -5.09 1.70 9.94
N TYR A 59 -4.84 2.99 9.70
CA TYR A 59 -3.82 3.75 10.40
C TYR A 59 -3.98 3.67 11.94
N ALA A 60 -5.19 3.90 12.45
CA ALA A 60 -5.46 3.86 13.89
C ALA A 60 -5.16 2.47 14.50
N ARG A 61 -5.51 1.38 13.76
CA ARG A 61 -5.19 0.01 14.19
C ARG A 61 -3.69 -0.26 14.21
N VAL A 62 -2.95 0.22 13.20
CA VAL A 62 -1.47 0.13 13.16
C VAL A 62 -0.86 0.87 14.34
N ALA A 63 -1.31 2.11 14.60
CA ALA A 63 -0.82 2.94 15.70
C ALA A 63 -1.08 2.30 17.07
N ALA A 64 -2.25 1.67 17.25
CA ALA A 64 -2.57 0.95 18.47
C ALA A 64 -1.65 -0.25 18.70
N VAL A 65 -1.40 -1.06 17.66
CA VAL A 65 -0.46 -2.19 17.73
C VAL A 65 0.96 -1.71 18.04
N TRP A 66 1.41 -0.64 17.38
CA TRP A 66 2.74 -0.07 17.62
C TRP A 66 2.89 0.44 19.06
N SER A 67 1.92 1.23 19.52
CA SER A 67 1.90 1.78 20.89
C SER A 67 1.92 0.69 21.96
N ALA A 68 1.07 -0.33 21.80
CA ALA A 68 1.02 -1.46 22.74
C ALA A 68 2.32 -2.28 22.74
N THR A 69 2.98 -2.42 21.57
CA THR A 69 4.21 -3.20 21.44
C THR A 69 5.39 -2.54 22.11
N PHE A 70 5.52 -1.21 21.98
CA PHE A 70 6.70 -0.47 22.42
C PHE A 70 6.48 0.33 23.72
N GLY A 71 5.27 0.36 24.25
CA GLY A 71 4.94 1.18 25.43
C GLY A 71 5.10 2.69 25.18
N ARG A 72 4.95 3.13 23.94
CA ARG A 72 5.17 4.52 23.50
C ARG A 72 3.84 5.17 23.11
N PRO A 73 3.67 6.48 23.34
CA PRO A 73 2.44 7.17 22.98
C PRO A 73 2.25 7.20 21.45
N PRO A 74 1.01 7.03 20.94
CA PRO A 74 0.72 7.09 19.49
C PRO A 74 1.21 8.38 18.82
N ALA A 75 1.26 9.49 19.54
CA ALA A 75 1.75 10.78 19.05
C ALA A 75 3.21 10.73 18.54
N GLU A 76 4.04 9.82 19.05
CA GLU A 76 5.41 9.65 18.53
C GLU A 76 5.42 8.99 17.13
N LEU A 77 4.56 8.00 16.92
CA LEU A 77 4.38 7.41 15.59
C LEU A 77 3.80 8.44 14.62
N ASP A 78 2.82 9.22 15.08
CA ASP A 78 2.18 10.27 14.31
C ASP A 78 3.17 11.34 13.85
N ALA A 79 4.03 11.80 14.75
CA ALA A 79 5.11 12.74 14.43
C ALA A 79 6.10 12.15 13.41
N TRP A 80 6.48 10.89 13.58
CA TRP A 80 7.37 10.21 12.64
C TRP A 80 6.73 10.06 11.25
N VAL A 81 5.46 9.65 11.18
CA VAL A 81 4.74 9.49 9.91
C VAL A 81 4.59 10.85 9.22
N THR A 82 4.25 11.91 9.95
CA THR A 82 4.14 13.27 9.43
C THR A 82 5.46 13.74 8.81
N ALA A 83 6.57 13.58 9.53
CA ALA A 83 7.90 13.91 9.02
C ALA A 83 8.24 13.10 7.76
N ARG A 84 7.92 11.80 7.77
CA ARG A 84 8.20 10.92 6.64
C ARG A 84 7.37 11.23 5.40
N LEU A 85 6.11 11.61 5.55
CA LEU A 85 5.27 12.08 4.44
C LEU A 85 5.75 13.42 3.86
N ALA A 86 6.29 14.31 4.71
CA ALA A 86 6.91 15.55 4.25
C ALA A 86 8.19 15.30 3.43
N GLU A 87 9.01 14.32 3.82
CA GLU A 87 10.22 13.92 3.10
C GLU A 87 9.93 13.15 1.81
N GLN A 88 8.90 12.30 1.84
CA GLN A 88 8.52 11.41 0.74
C GLN A 88 7.01 11.46 0.52
N PRO A 89 6.50 12.58 -0.01
CA PRO A 89 5.07 12.74 -0.26
C PRO A 89 4.62 11.78 -1.37
N LEU A 90 3.39 11.30 -1.25
CA LEU A 90 2.73 10.68 -2.39
C LEU A 90 2.38 11.77 -3.42
N PRO A 91 2.44 11.47 -4.73
CA PRO A 91 2.02 12.41 -5.75
C PRO A 91 0.54 12.77 -5.57
N ARG A 92 0.21 14.04 -5.81
CA ARG A 92 -1.19 14.45 -5.92
C ARG A 92 -1.78 13.88 -7.20
N VAL A 93 -2.92 13.25 -7.10
CA VAL A 93 -3.71 12.83 -8.28
C VAL A 93 -4.26 14.07 -9.00
N GLN A 94 -4.25 14.05 -10.33
CA GLN A 94 -4.64 15.18 -11.18
C GLN A 94 -5.97 14.93 -11.90
N SER A 95 -6.46 13.69 -11.91
CA SER A 95 -7.68 13.31 -12.62
C SER A 95 -8.34 12.10 -11.97
N TRP A 96 -9.59 11.84 -12.37
CA TRP A 96 -10.31 10.64 -11.97
C TRP A 96 -9.60 9.35 -12.44
N LEU A 97 -9.06 9.35 -13.66
CA LEU A 97 -8.26 8.22 -14.15
C LEU A 97 -7.00 8.01 -13.31
N GLU A 98 -6.32 9.07 -12.93
CA GLU A 98 -5.12 8.94 -12.10
C GLU A 98 -5.43 8.41 -10.71
N LEU A 99 -6.58 8.79 -10.12
CA LEU A 99 -7.03 8.20 -8.86
C LEU A 99 -7.31 6.69 -9.02
N ALA A 100 -7.96 6.29 -10.12
CA ALA A 100 -8.18 4.88 -10.42
C ALA A 100 -6.86 4.10 -10.58
N LEU A 101 -5.85 4.71 -11.22
CA LEU A 101 -4.49 4.14 -11.34
C LEU A 101 -3.79 4.01 -9.98
N ALA A 102 -3.96 5.00 -9.10
CA ALA A 102 -3.44 4.92 -7.74
C ALA A 102 -4.06 3.76 -6.96
N GLN A 103 -5.38 3.61 -6.99
CA GLN A 103 -6.07 2.47 -6.38
C GLN A 103 -5.62 1.13 -7.00
N PHE A 104 -5.58 1.06 -8.32
CA PHE A 104 -5.18 -0.16 -9.01
C PHE A 104 -3.76 -0.60 -8.68
N LEU A 105 -2.81 0.31 -8.57
CA LEU A 105 -1.40 -0.03 -8.42
C LEU A 105 -0.90 0.09 -6.97
N PHE A 106 -1.22 1.21 -6.28
CA PHE A 106 -0.68 1.47 -4.96
C PHE A 106 -1.41 0.70 -3.86
N ASP A 107 -2.75 0.65 -3.88
CA ASP A 107 -3.52 -0.13 -2.91
C ASP A 107 -3.29 -1.62 -3.15
N ARG A 108 -3.25 -2.07 -4.41
CA ARG A 108 -2.88 -3.46 -4.75
C ARG A 108 -1.50 -3.84 -4.23
N ALA A 109 -0.49 -2.98 -4.40
CA ALA A 109 0.83 -3.21 -3.83
C ALA A 109 0.80 -3.25 -2.29
N GLY A 110 -0.08 -2.45 -1.67
CA GLY A 110 -0.34 -2.49 -0.24
C GLY A 110 -0.85 -3.84 0.23
N ARG A 111 -1.88 -4.36 -0.45
CA ARG A 111 -2.42 -5.68 -0.16
C ARG A 111 -1.39 -6.79 -0.37
N TRP A 112 -0.62 -6.75 -1.45
CA TRP A 112 0.48 -7.70 -1.67
C TRP A 112 1.52 -7.65 -0.56
N GLN A 113 1.93 -6.45 -0.15
CA GLN A 113 2.91 -6.26 0.92
C GLN A 113 2.39 -6.78 2.26
N ILE A 114 1.18 -6.39 2.67
CA ILE A 114 0.64 -6.78 3.98
C ILE A 114 0.32 -8.27 4.03
N SER A 115 0.02 -8.90 2.89
CA SER A 115 -0.20 -10.35 2.79
C SER A 115 1.03 -11.17 3.21
N GLU A 116 2.24 -10.62 3.07
CA GLU A 116 3.48 -11.26 3.53
C GLU A 116 3.52 -11.48 5.06
N TYR A 117 2.68 -10.76 5.81
CA TYR A 117 2.63 -10.84 7.27
C TYR A 117 1.50 -11.74 7.80
N LEU A 118 0.72 -12.40 6.92
CA LEU A 118 -0.37 -13.30 7.32
C LEU A 118 0.10 -14.53 8.10
N ALA A 119 1.37 -14.92 7.93
CA ALA A 119 2.04 -15.99 8.66
C ALA A 119 3.11 -15.48 9.64
N SER A 120 3.18 -14.18 9.90
CA SER A 120 4.21 -13.56 10.74
C SER A 120 4.28 -14.19 12.13
N THR A 121 5.51 -14.38 12.63
CA THR A 121 5.79 -14.79 14.02
C THR A 121 5.38 -13.71 15.03
N PHE A 122 5.30 -12.43 14.62
CA PHE A 122 4.79 -11.35 15.45
C PHE A 122 3.26 -11.35 15.41
N LEU A 123 2.64 -11.98 16.40
CA LEU A 123 1.19 -12.24 16.44
C LEU A 123 0.31 -11.00 16.31
N PRO A 124 0.63 -9.85 16.97
CA PRO A 124 -0.17 -8.63 16.81
C PRO A 124 -0.22 -8.14 15.37
N TYR A 125 0.91 -8.18 14.65
CA TYR A 125 0.93 -7.77 13.24
C TYR A 125 0.23 -8.79 12.33
N ARG A 126 0.35 -10.08 12.63
CA ARG A 126 -0.39 -11.11 11.90
C ARG A 126 -1.91 -10.93 12.00
N ALA A 127 -2.41 -10.59 13.18
CA ALA A 127 -3.84 -10.31 13.38
C ALA A 127 -4.29 -9.07 12.62
N LEU A 128 -3.49 -7.99 12.68
CA LEU A 128 -3.70 -6.75 11.93
C LEU A 128 -3.72 -6.99 10.42
N ALA A 129 -2.74 -7.74 9.89
CA ALA A 129 -2.63 -8.07 8.48
C ALA A 129 -3.87 -8.80 7.95
N ARG A 130 -4.40 -9.76 8.71
CA ARG A 130 -5.63 -10.49 8.34
C ARG A 130 -6.83 -9.56 8.22
N ALA A 131 -6.98 -8.60 9.13
CA ALA A 131 -8.08 -7.64 9.11
C ALA A 131 -7.98 -6.72 7.89
N ILE A 132 -6.81 -6.11 7.65
CA ILE A 132 -6.61 -5.16 6.54
C ILE A 132 -6.75 -5.86 5.18
N VAL A 133 -6.11 -7.02 4.97
CA VAL A 133 -6.19 -7.76 3.69
C VAL A 133 -7.63 -8.08 3.29
N ALA A 134 -8.50 -8.36 4.27
CA ALA A 134 -9.91 -8.65 3.99
C ALA A 134 -10.68 -7.41 3.46
N GLU A 135 -10.30 -6.21 3.91
CA GLU A 135 -10.93 -4.94 3.55
C GLU A 135 -10.37 -4.38 2.23
N GLU A 136 -9.05 -4.50 1.99
CA GLU A 136 -8.34 -3.93 0.84
C GLU A 136 -8.76 -4.50 -0.53
N ARG A 137 -9.25 -5.74 -0.58
CA ARG A 137 -9.61 -6.39 -1.85
C ARG A 137 -10.62 -5.59 -2.66
N GLY A 138 -11.58 -4.93 -2.01
CA GLY A 138 -12.60 -4.13 -2.69
C GLY A 138 -12.04 -2.87 -3.35
N HIS A 139 -11.02 -2.24 -2.77
CA HIS A 139 -10.41 -1.02 -3.28
C HIS A 139 -9.67 -1.29 -4.60
N GLU A 140 -8.78 -2.27 -4.60
CA GLU A 140 -7.96 -2.61 -5.77
C GLU A 140 -8.79 -3.12 -6.96
N GLU A 141 -9.85 -3.92 -6.70
CA GLU A 141 -10.74 -4.42 -7.75
C GLU A 141 -11.54 -3.29 -8.40
N LEU A 142 -11.97 -2.30 -7.60
CA LEU A 142 -12.61 -1.11 -8.12
C LEU A 142 -11.66 -0.30 -8.99
N GLY A 143 -10.44 -0.04 -8.51
CA GLY A 143 -9.39 0.65 -9.27
C GLY A 143 -9.11 -0.04 -10.60
N ALA A 144 -8.95 -1.36 -10.61
CA ALA A 144 -8.71 -2.14 -11.83
C ALA A 144 -9.84 -1.98 -12.86
N ARG A 145 -11.10 -2.08 -12.44
CA ARG A 145 -12.26 -1.90 -13.33
C ARG A 145 -12.33 -0.49 -13.90
N LEU A 146 -12.15 0.52 -13.05
CA LEU A 146 -12.18 1.92 -13.46
C LEU A 146 -11.06 2.26 -14.45
N VAL A 147 -9.87 1.74 -14.25
CA VAL A 147 -8.74 1.96 -15.17
C VAL A 147 -9.09 1.45 -16.57
N VAL A 148 -9.62 0.23 -16.69
CA VAL A 148 -10.04 -0.31 -18.01
C VAL A 148 -11.16 0.52 -18.63
N GLU A 149 -12.20 0.87 -17.86
CA GLU A 149 -13.34 1.67 -18.32
C GLU A 149 -12.90 3.06 -18.79
N LEU A 150 -12.11 3.77 -17.98
CA LEU A 150 -11.68 5.14 -18.29
C LEU A 150 -10.65 5.18 -19.43
N CYS A 151 -9.80 4.18 -19.55
CA CYS A 151 -8.88 4.07 -20.67
C CYS A 151 -9.58 3.69 -21.98
N ALA A 152 -10.77 3.13 -21.96
CA ALA A 152 -11.55 2.84 -23.18
C ALA A 152 -12.27 4.08 -23.73
N ALA A 153 -12.32 5.20 -23.01
CA ALA A 153 -12.98 6.41 -23.46
C ALA A 153 -12.28 6.99 -24.71
N PRO A 154 -13.04 7.46 -25.74
CA PRO A 154 -12.47 7.91 -27.00
C PRO A 154 -11.64 9.20 -26.89
N ASP A 155 -11.89 10.00 -25.86
CA ASP A 155 -11.25 11.28 -25.58
C ASP A 155 -10.11 11.19 -24.55
N VAL A 156 -9.73 9.97 -24.14
CA VAL A 156 -8.64 9.78 -23.16
C VAL A 156 -7.29 10.24 -23.75
N ASP A 157 -6.59 11.08 -23.00
CA ASP A 157 -5.19 11.40 -23.29
C ASP A 157 -4.30 10.19 -22.95
N ARG A 158 -3.96 9.41 -23.97
CA ARG A 158 -3.14 8.20 -23.84
C ARG A 158 -1.73 8.47 -23.32
N ALA A 159 -1.14 9.60 -23.68
CA ALA A 159 0.21 9.96 -23.23
C ALA A 159 0.21 10.31 -21.74
N ALA A 160 -0.75 11.13 -21.30
CA ALA A 160 -0.93 11.45 -19.88
C ALA A 160 -1.29 10.21 -19.04
N ALA A 161 -2.18 9.34 -19.57
CA ALA A 161 -2.54 8.07 -18.92
C ALA A 161 -1.32 7.16 -18.74
N ARG A 162 -0.48 7.03 -19.78
CA ARG A 162 0.76 6.25 -19.71
C ARG A 162 1.75 6.83 -18.70
N ALA A 163 1.97 8.12 -18.69
CA ALA A 163 2.85 8.78 -17.71
C ALA A 163 2.37 8.60 -16.27
N ALA A 164 1.06 8.68 -16.05
CA ALA A 164 0.47 8.42 -14.75
C ALA A 164 0.62 6.94 -14.33
N PHE A 165 0.37 6.00 -15.24
CA PHE A 165 0.57 4.57 -15.00
C PHE A 165 2.02 4.27 -14.59
N ASP A 166 3.01 4.75 -15.34
CA ASP A 166 4.42 4.51 -15.06
C ASP A 166 4.83 5.10 -13.71
N ARG A 167 4.34 6.30 -13.38
CA ARG A 167 4.58 6.95 -12.08
C ARG A 167 4.03 6.12 -10.92
N TRP A 168 2.77 5.68 -11.00
CA TRP A 168 2.13 4.92 -9.94
C TRP A 168 2.69 3.49 -9.83
N LEU A 169 3.07 2.87 -10.94
CA LEU A 169 3.76 1.59 -10.93
C LEU A 169 5.12 1.69 -10.22
N ALA A 170 5.90 2.73 -10.51
CA ALA A 170 7.18 2.96 -9.84
C ALA A 170 7.02 3.17 -8.31
N ILE A 171 5.93 3.83 -7.88
CA ILE A 171 5.61 3.99 -6.46
C ILE A 171 5.22 2.66 -5.82
N ALA A 172 4.35 1.90 -6.49
CA ALA A 172 3.91 0.58 -6.06
C ALA A 172 5.10 -0.37 -5.85
N LEU A 173 6.01 -0.42 -6.82
CA LEU A 173 7.20 -1.29 -6.76
C LEU A 173 8.14 -0.94 -5.60
N ARG A 174 8.29 0.35 -5.26
CA ARG A 174 9.09 0.78 -4.09
C ARG A 174 8.53 0.27 -2.77
N SER A 175 7.24 -0.06 -2.70
CA SER A 175 6.60 -0.58 -1.49
C SER A 175 7.18 -1.91 -1.02
N PHE A 176 7.71 -2.72 -1.93
CA PHE A 176 8.26 -4.04 -1.59
C PHE A 176 9.67 -4.00 -0.99
N GLY A 177 10.35 -2.85 -1.07
CA GLY A 177 11.71 -2.68 -0.57
C GLY A 177 12.78 -3.24 -1.51
N ARG A 178 14.01 -3.32 -1.01
CA ARG A 178 15.15 -3.79 -1.82
C ARG A 178 15.25 -5.30 -1.80
N PRO A 179 15.27 -5.98 -2.96
CA PRO A 179 15.57 -7.40 -3.05
C PRO A 179 16.93 -7.76 -2.44
N GLY A 180 17.04 -8.92 -1.79
CA GLY A 180 18.29 -9.42 -1.24
C GLY A 180 18.91 -8.59 -0.11
N GLY A 181 18.25 -7.55 0.38
CA GLY A 181 18.77 -6.70 1.45
C GLY A 181 18.88 -7.45 2.79
N ALA A 182 19.92 -7.16 3.58
CA ALA A 182 20.14 -7.81 4.89
C ALA A 182 18.93 -7.71 5.85
N GLY A 183 18.19 -6.60 5.80
CA GLY A 183 16.95 -6.44 6.59
C GLY A 183 15.81 -7.34 6.12
N ASN A 184 15.71 -7.57 4.80
CA ASN A 184 14.74 -8.47 4.21
C ASN A 184 15.09 -9.95 4.55
N ALA A 185 16.35 -10.34 4.38
CA ALA A 185 16.83 -11.66 4.74
C ALA A 185 16.59 -11.96 6.24
N PHE A 186 16.87 -10.99 7.11
CA PHE A 186 16.59 -11.13 8.54
C PHE A 186 15.09 -11.29 8.83
N ALA A 187 14.22 -10.49 8.20
CA ALA A 187 12.79 -10.57 8.42
C ALA A 187 12.23 -11.93 8.00
N ILE A 188 12.75 -12.53 6.92
CA ILE A 188 12.40 -13.88 6.48
C ILE A 188 12.92 -14.92 7.50
N ALA A 189 14.21 -14.85 7.86
CA ALA A 189 14.82 -15.79 8.81
C ALA A 189 14.13 -15.75 10.18
N ALA A 190 13.66 -14.57 10.61
CA ALA A 190 12.90 -14.39 11.83
C ALA A 190 11.43 -14.79 11.71
N GLY A 191 10.96 -15.19 10.52
CA GLY A 191 9.57 -15.55 10.26
C GLY A 191 8.62 -14.35 10.35
N LEU A 192 9.13 -13.12 10.25
CA LEU A 192 8.29 -11.92 10.23
C LEU A 192 7.56 -11.76 8.91
N LYS A 193 8.19 -12.18 7.80
CA LYS A 193 7.60 -12.27 6.46
C LYS A 193 8.02 -13.57 5.79
N THR A 194 7.38 -13.92 4.67
CA THR A 194 7.52 -15.25 4.05
C THR A 194 8.44 -15.27 2.85
N ARG A 195 8.53 -14.18 2.05
CA ARG A 195 9.21 -14.18 0.76
C ARG A 195 10.16 -13.00 0.60
N ASP A 196 11.13 -13.14 -0.31
CA ASP A 196 11.96 -12.01 -0.72
C ASP A 196 11.17 -10.98 -1.51
N SER A 197 11.62 -9.74 -1.45
CA SER A 197 10.99 -8.63 -2.16
C SER A 197 10.98 -8.83 -3.68
N ALA A 198 11.96 -9.55 -4.26
CA ALA A 198 11.99 -9.88 -5.68
C ALA A 198 10.86 -10.82 -6.08
N GLU A 199 10.56 -11.83 -5.24
CA GLU A 199 9.48 -12.78 -5.49
C GLU A 199 8.13 -12.06 -5.43
N VAL A 200 7.90 -11.23 -4.40
CA VAL A 200 6.68 -10.46 -4.26
C VAL A 200 6.49 -9.48 -5.43
N THR A 201 7.56 -8.81 -5.86
CA THR A 201 7.54 -7.90 -7.02
C THR A 201 7.17 -8.62 -8.30
N ARG A 202 7.77 -9.78 -8.57
CA ARG A 202 7.46 -10.59 -9.76
C ARG A 202 6.00 -11.00 -9.79
N ASP A 203 5.49 -11.51 -8.67
CA ASP A 203 4.12 -12.01 -8.57
C ASP A 203 3.10 -10.86 -8.64
N PHE A 204 3.42 -9.70 -8.05
CA PHE A 204 2.64 -8.47 -8.20
C PHE A 204 2.56 -8.02 -9.66
N LEU A 205 3.68 -8.00 -10.38
CA LEU A 205 3.69 -7.63 -11.80
C LEU A 205 2.85 -8.61 -12.66
N ALA A 206 2.92 -9.91 -12.36
CA ALA A 206 2.08 -10.91 -13.02
C ALA A 206 0.57 -10.69 -12.74
N ASP A 207 0.21 -10.28 -11.51
CA ASP A 207 -1.16 -9.95 -11.12
C ASP A 207 -1.68 -8.65 -11.78
N VAL A 208 -0.81 -7.66 -11.98
CA VAL A 208 -1.13 -6.39 -12.63
C VAL A 208 -1.26 -6.53 -14.15
N ALA A 209 -0.50 -7.41 -14.78
CA ALA A 209 -0.35 -7.51 -16.24
C ALA A 209 -1.67 -7.64 -17.03
N PRO A 210 -2.65 -8.48 -16.64
CA PRO A 210 -3.89 -8.61 -17.39
C PRO A 210 -4.69 -7.30 -17.47
N THR A 211 -4.84 -6.61 -16.33
CA THR A 211 -5.55 -5.32 -16.28
C THR A 211 -4.79 -4.23 -17.03
N ALA A 212 -3.46 -4.16 -16.88
CA ALA A 212 -2.63 -3.22 -17.62
C ALA A 212 -2.79 -3.41 -19.13
N THR A 213 -2.72 -4.65 -19.61
CA THR A 213 -2.92 -4.99 -21.03
C THR A 213 -4.32 -4.59 -21.51
N ALA A 214 -5.37 -4.91 -20.75
CA ALA A 214 -6.75 -4.54 -21.09
C ALA A 214 -6.95 -3.01 -21.16
N ALA A 215 -6.21 -2.25 -20.38
CA ALA A 215 -6.21 -0.78 -20.41
C ALA A 215 -5.27 -0.19 -21.49
N GLY A 216 -4.54 -1.03 -22.23
CA GLY A 216 -3.61 -0.61 -23.29
C GLY A 216 -2.21 -0.21 -22.80
N PHE A 217 -1.83 -0.62 -21.60
CA PHE A 217 -0.48 -0.42 -21.06
C PHE A 217 0.39 -1.66 -21.28
N VAL A 218 1.64 -1.44 -21.68
CA VAL A 218 2.66 -2.49 -21.78
C VAL A 218 3.56 -2.40 -20.55
N LEU A 219 3.72 -3.51 -19.83
CA LEU A 219 4.72 -3.65 -18.78
C LEU A 219 6.06 -3.97 -19.42
N ASN A 220 7.02 -3.05 -19.30
CA ASN A 220 8.41 -3.32 -19.68
C ASN A 220 9.07 -4.01 -18.47
N CYS A 221 9.03 -5.35 -18.48
CA CYS A 221 9.70 -6.19 -17.47
C CYS A 221 11.16 -6.40 -17.80
#